data_58c12f52553758255e6ca4b9ee86caa3
#
_entry.id   58c12f52553758255e6ca4b9ee86caa3
#
_cell.length_a   1.000
_cell.length_b   1.000
_cell.length_c   1.000
_cell.angle_alpha   90.00
_cell.angle_beta   90.00
_cell.angle_gamma   90.00
#
_symmetry.space_group_name_H-M   'P 1'
#
loop_
_entity.id
_entity.type
_entity.pdbx_description
1 polymer ?
#
loop_
_entity_poly.entity_id
_entity_poly.type
_entity_poly.pdbx_seq_one_letter_code
_entity_poly.pdbx_strand_id
1 'polypeptide(L)' 'MLTYHLDHHAKTPLYEQLYRAIRADIMSGALSGGDRLPAKRPFAAHLHISQITVETAYSQMTA' A
#
# COMPACT_ATOMS: atom_id res chain seq x y z
N MET A 1 7.23 4.44 -9.52
CA MET A 1 6.14 3.80 -8.75
C MET A 1 6.56 3.69 -7.29
N LEU A 2 5.63 3.84 -6.38
CA LEU A 2 5.90 3.75 -4.96
C LEU A 2 6.49 2.39 -4.60
N THR A 3 7.51 2.38 -3.75
CA THR A 3 8.16 1.14 -3.33
C THR A 3 8.18 1.07 -1.81
N TYR A 4 7.67 -0.02 -1.27
CA TYR A 4 7.67 -0.27 0.17
C TYR A 4 8.27 -1.64 0.44
N HIS A 5 8.98 -1.75 1.55
CA HIS A 5 9.56 -3.02 2.00
C HIS A 5 8.59 -3.67 2.97
N LEU A 6 7.90 -4.70 2.50
CA LEU A 6 6.91 -5.42 3.31
C LEU A 6 7.53 -6.70 3.85
N ASP A 7 7.30 -6.95 5.13
CA ASP A 7 7.84 -8.12 5.81
C ASP A 7 6.83 -9.27 5.74
N HIS A 8 7.12 -10.26 4.89
CA HIS A 8 6.26 -11.42 4.70
C HIS A 8 6.25 -12.36 5.91
N HIS A 9 7.19 -12.20 6.83
CA HIS A 9 7.31 -13.04 8.02
C HIS A 9 6.78 -12.37 9.29
N ALA A 10 6.38 -11.11 9.21
CA ALA A 10 5.83 -10.40 10.35
C ALA A 10 4.44 -10.91 10.69
N LYS A 11 4.03 -10.75 11.95
CA LYS A 11 2.68 -11.10 12.39
C LYS A 11 1.63 -10.16 11.79
N THR A 12 2.02 -8.93 11.49
CA THR A 12 1.12 -7.96 10.88
C THR A 12 0.86 -8.35 9.42
N PRO A 13 -0.40 -8.47 9.00
CA PRO A 13 -0.72 -8.81 7.61
C PRO A 13 -0.12 -7.83 6.62
N LEU A 14 0.21 -8.31 5.42
CA LEU A 14 0.81 -7.47 4.39
C LEU A 14 -0.08 -6.28 4.02
N TYR A 15 -1.39 -6.47 3.95
CA TYR A 15 -2.30 -5.38 3.60
C TYR A 15 -2.23 -4.25 4.64
N GLU A 16 -2.08 -4.60 5.90
CA GLU A 16 -2.01 -3.60 6.96
C GLU A 16 -0.67 -2.86 6.92
N GLN A 17 0.42 -3.56 6.65
CA GLN A 17 1.72 -2.95 6.47
C GLN A 17 1.68 -1.94 5.31
N LEU A 18 1.09 -2.34 4.19
CA LEU A 18 0.96 -1.47 3.02
C LEU A 18 0.08 -0.26 3.32
N TYR A 19 -1.05 -0.48 3.95
CA TYR A 19 -1.96 0.59 4.33
C TYR A 19 -1.27 1.61 5.24
N ARG A 20 -0.55 1.13 6.25
CA ARG A 20 0.15 2.01 7.18
C ARG A 20 1.26 2.81 6.50
N ALA A 21 1.98 2.17 5.58
CA ALA A 21 3.06 2.83 4.85
C ALA A 21 2.53 3.95 3.96
N ILE A 22 1.47 3.68 3.21
CA ILE A 22 0.85 4.69 2.34
C ILE A 22 0.29 5.83 3.18
N ARG A 23 -0.39 5.51 4.27
CA ARG A 23 -0.96 6.51 5.17
C ARG A 23 0.12 7.41 5.76
N ALA A 24 1.25 6.83 6.15
CA ALA A 24 2.37 7.59 6.68
C ALA A 24 2.91 8.58 5.64
N ASP A 25 3.00 8.15 4.38
CA ASP A 25 3.45 9.03 3.29
C ASP A 25 2.49 10.18 3.05
N ILE A 26 1.19 9.92 3.14
CA ILE A 26 0.19 10.98 3.00
C ILE A 26 0.30 11.97 4.16
N MET A 27 0.44 11.47 5.38
CA MET A 27 0.52 12.32 6.57
C MET A 27 1.82 13.12 6.63
N SER A 28 2.91 12.59 6.09
CA SER A 28 4.20 13.27 6.07
C SER A 28 4.34 14.26 4.91
N GLY A 29 3.42 14.23 3.95
CA GLY A 29 3.47 15.07 2.77
C GLY A 29 4.24 14.48 1.61
N ALA A 30 4.79 13.27 1.75
CA ALA A 30 5.46 12.59 0.64
C ALA A 30 4.48 12.25 -0.48
N LEU A 31 3.22 12.02 -0.12
CA LEU A 31 2.11 11.90 -1.06
C LEU A 31 1.07 12.96 -0.69
N SER A 32 0.58 13.69 -1.67
CA SER A 32 -0.51 14.64 -1.41
C SER A 32 -1.86 13.93 -1.56
N GLY A 33 -2.89 14.48 -0.93
CA GLY A 33 -4.23 13.91 -1.00
C GLY A 33 -4.81 13.86 -2.41
N GLY A 34 -4.25 14.64 -3.35
CA GLY A 34 -4.68 14.63 -4.73
C GLY A 34 -3.89 13.67 -5.62
N ASP A 35 -2.83 13.05 -5.09
CA ASP A 35 -2.02 12.13 -5.87
C ASP A 35 -2.77 10.85 -6.14
N ARG A 36 -2.62 10.34 -7.37
CA ARG A 36 -3.25 9.10 -7.74
C ARG A 36 -2.38 7.91 -7.30
N LEU A 37 -3.00 6.97 -6.60
CA LEU A 37 -2.32 5.74 -6.23
C LEU A 37 -2.16 4.85 -7.47
N PRO A 38 -1.10 4.02 -7.52
CA PRO A 38 -0.90 3.11 -8.64
C PRO A 38 -2.06 2.15 -8.80
N ALA A 39 -2.29 1.68 -10.04
CA ALA A 39 -3.27 0.65 -10.30
C ALA A 39 -2.89 -0.63 -9.55
N LYS A 40 -3.89 -1.40 -9.12
CA LYS A 40 -3.69 -2.55 -8.24
C LYS A 40 -2.76 -3.61 -8.82
N ARG A 41 -3.02 -4.02 -10.05
CA ARG A 41 -2.27 -5.12 -10.68
C ARG A 41 -0.78 -4.81 -10.84
N PRO A 42 -0.38 -3.69 -11.49
CA PRO A 42 1.05 -3.41 -11.62
C PRO A 42 1.71 -3.12 -10.28
N PHE A 43 0.99 -2.53 -9.34
CA PHE A 43 1.55 -2.25 -8.02
C PHE A 43 1.80 -3.55 -7.24
N ALA A 44 0.86 -4.48 -7.30
CA ALA A 44 1.04 -5.79 -6.67
C ALA A 44 2.25 -6.52 -7.26
N ALA A 45 2.39 -6.51 -8.57
CA ALA A 45 3.53 -7.13 -9.24
C ALA A 45 4.84 -6.47 -8.82
N HIS A 46 4.85 -5.15 -8.74
CA HIS A 46 6.03 -4.38 -8.35
C HIS A 46 6.47 -4.70 -6.91
N LEU A 47 5.51 -4.87 -6.01
CA LEU A 47 5.79 -5.16 -4.60
C LEU A 47 5.90 -6.66 -4.30
N HIS A 48 5.69 -7.52 -5.29
CA HIS A 48 5.70 -8.98 -5.12
C HIS A 48 4.67 -9.47 -4.11
N ILE A 49 3.46 -8.91 -4.19
CA ILE A 49 2.34 -9.30 -3.32
C ILE A 49 1.12 -9.58 -4.19
N SER A 50 0.07 -10.14 -3.59
CA SER A 50 -1.16 -10.42 -4.33
C SER A 50 -1.94 -9.14 -4.62
N GLN A 51 -2.70 -9.17 -5.72
CA GLN A 51 -3.59 -8.06 -6.06
C GLN A 51 -4.65 -7.86 -4.96
N ILE A 52 -5.11 -8.95 -4.35
CA ILE A 52 -6.09 -8.88 -3.27
C ILE A 52 -5.51 -8.11 -2.08
N THR A 53 -4.23 -8.30 -1.78
CA THR A 53 -3.56 -7.56 -0.71
C THR A 53 -3.61 -6.05 -0.97
N VAL A 54 -3.33 -5.64 -2.21
CA VAL A 54 -3.40 -4.22 -2.58
C VAL A 54 -4.83 -3.71 -2.48
N GLU A 55 -5.81 -4.50 -2.98
CA GLU A 55 -7.22 -4.11 -2.91
C GLU A 55 -7.67 -3.91 -1.47
N THR A 56 -7.27 -4.82 -0.57
CA THR A 56 -7.63 -4.73 0.84
C THR A 56 -7.02 -3.47 1.47
N ALA A 57 -5.77 -3.17 1.17
CA ALA A 57 -5.11 -1.98 1.68
C ALA A 57 -5.82 -0.71 1.21
N TYR A 58 -6.16 -0.64 -0.07
CA TYR A 58 -6.86 0.52 -0.63
C TYR A 58 -8.25 0.68 -0.03
N SER A 59 -8.92 -0.44 0.21
CA SER A 59 -10.24 -0.46 0.83
C SER A 59 -10.21 0.13 2.25
N GLN A 60 -9.16 -0.16 3.01
CA GLN A 60 -8.98 0.41 4.35
C GLN A 60 -8.81 1.93 4.31
N MET A 61 -8.23 2.46 3.25
CA MET A 61 -7.97 3.88 3.13
C MET A 61 -9.21 4.70 2.83
N THR A 62 -10.24 4.09 2.28
CA THR A 62 -11.50 4.76 1.93
C THR A 62 -12.59 4.55 2.97
N ALA A 63 -12.33 3.74 3.97
CA ALA A 63 -13.30 3.42 5.01
C ALA A 63 -13.47 4.55 6.02
#